data_85c6ffe6ab0c058b8e885ba51232d5e7
#
_entry.id   85c6ffe6ab0c058b8e885ba51232d5e7
#
_cell.length_a   1.000
_cell.length_b   1.000
_cell.length_c   1.000
_cell.angle_alpha   90.00
_cell.angle_beta   90.00
_cell.angle_gamma   90.00
#
_symmetry.space_group_name_H-M   'P 1'
#
loop_
_entity.id
_entity.type
_entity.pdbx_description
1 polymer ?
#
loop_
_entity_poly.entity_id
_entity_poly.type
_entity_poly.pdbx_seq_one_letter_code
_entity_poly.pdbx_strand_id
1 'polypeptide(L)'
;MCIRDRQYPARRDFFEKEMYAILDEYGNHPSFILFCNGNENEGDFAVLEDLVKKGQARDNRRLYSASTARTHVKSDQYYASHVAANVGEKNKRWITVYEGKPSTDWDRSEESAIDVPVIAHETGQRCMYPNFEEMKKYTGVLEPRNFKVYQDRLAKNGMLHQAGEFFRATGAHTVLQYKEVNEALLRTSTSGGFQLLGLSDFPGQGSAFVGILDAFWESKGLVTPEKYRESCAPIVLLARFQKRAYTNAETFTAKMGIYHFGPEAIRKGLLTWQLESESGEIAASGKLGHKEIPFSTVDSLGVIHIPLDKITIAGRYTLKARIAGNIRNEWDIWVYPAVKQPASEGYKYVRRWTEAKELLQKGENVLLIPDSCAGRKTHFASHFWNPIMFNWNPMIVGTRIEHRHPVFRDFPTSYYADWQWWDILNYATAVDLTDMRALTPVIQSVDTYEVNRKLGVSFEARVGSGKLFVLVVDPVKDIEKRPAMQQLLTSVRNYVASDRFAPTVTLQLYELDALFDYNKIRETETRSDEAVKQLLNQ
;
A
#
# COMPACT_ATOMS: atom_id res chain seq x y z
N MET A 1 -7.31 -22.72 -13.39
CA MET A 1 -7.70 -24.09 -13.87
C MET A 1 -8.12 -23.93 -15.33
N CYS A 2 -7.38 -24.53 -16.27
CA CYS A 2 -7.67 -24.37 -17.71
C CYS A 2 -8.95 -25.07 -18.11
N ILE A 3 -9.85 -24.34 -18.77
CA ILE A 3 -11.22 -24.78 -19.13
C ILE A 3 -11.30 -25.56 -20.43
N ARG A 4 -10.21 -25.83 -21.10
CA ARG A 4 -10.21 -26.80 -22.23
C ARG A 4 -10.95 -28.09 -21.86
N ASP A 5 -11.06 -28.36 -20.58
CA ASP A 5 -11.72 -29.55 -20.02
C ASP A 5 -13.25 -29.55 -20.14
N ARG A 6 -13.90 -28.38 -20.25
CA ARG A 6 -15.37 -28.29 -20.33
C ARG A 6 -15.93 -28.51 -21.74
N GLN A 7 -15.10 -28.59 -22.75
CA GLN A 7 -15.49 -28.94 -24.10
C GLN A 7 -15.81 -30.44 -24.25
N TYR A 8 -15.45 -31.27 -23.25
CA TYR A 8 -15.74 -32.70 -23.25
C TYR A 8 -17.09 -32.97 -22.59
N PRO A 9 -18.05 -33.64 -23.27
CA PRO A 9 -19.40 -33.90 -22.76
C PRO A 9 -19.40 -34.54 -21.36
N ALA A 10 -18.60 -35.56 -21.13
CA ALA A 10 -18.53 -36.26 -19.82
C ALA A 10 -18.10 -35.33 -18.66
N ARG A 11 -17.25 -34.34 -18.91
CA ARG A 11 -16.83 -33.35 -17.90
C ARG A 11 -17.92 -32.32 -17.66
N ARG A 12 -18.63 -31.91 -18.70
CA ARG A 12 -19.78 -31.02 -18.57
C ARG A 12 -20.88 -31.65 -17.72
N ASP A 13 -21.22 -32.92 -18.01
CA ASP A 13 -22.20 -33.67 -17.21
C ASP A 13 -21.77 -33.82 -15.75
N PHE A 14 -20.49 -34.01 -15.52
CA PHE A 14 -19.93 -34.06 -14.16
C PHE A 14 -20.07 -32.71 -13.43
N PHE A 15 -19.74 -31.57 -14.07
CA PHE A 15 -19.90 -30.25 -13.45
C PHE A 15 -21.36 -29.95 -13.11
N GLU A 16 -22.30 -30.30 -13.99
CA GLU A 16 -23.72 -30.15 -13.73
C GLU A 16 -24.16 -30.99 -12.54
N LYS A 17 -23.74 -32.27 -12.48
CA LYS A 17 -24.02 -33.16 -11.36
C LYS A 17 -23.46 -32.64 -10.04
N GLU A 18 -22.22 -32.16 -10.05
CA GLU A 18 -21.58 -31.57 -8.86
C GLU A 18 -22.30 -30.30 -8.39
N MET A 19 -22.69 -29.42 -9.33
CA MET A 19 -23.48 -28.23 -9.00
C MET A 19 -24.79 -28.62 -8.28
N TYR A 20 -25.52 -29.60 -8.81
CA TYR A 20 -26.76 -30.06 -8.19
C TYR A 20 -26.51 -30.72 -6.84
N ALA A 21 -25.47 -31.51 -6.68
CA ALA A 21 -25.10 -32.11 -5.41
C ALA A 21 -24.78 -31.04 -4.34
N ILE A 22 -24.06 -29.97 -4.71
CA ILE A 22 -23.79 -28.84 -3.83
C ILE A 22 -25.09 -28.13 -3.42
N LEU A 23 -26.00 -27.91 -4.38
CA LEU A 23 -27.27 -27.26 -4.10
C LEU A 23 -28.18 -28.11 -3.21
N ASP A 24 -28.18 -29.42 -3.41
CA ASP A 24 -28.99 -30.38 -2.63
C ASP A 24 -28.44 -30.51 -1.18
N GLU A 25 -27.12 -30.59 -1.01
CA GLU A 25 -26.46 -30.73 0.28
C GLU A 25 -26.48 -29.45 1.10
N TYR A 26 -26.10 -28.33 0.50
CA TYR A 26 -25.89 -27.06 1.20
C TYR A 26 -27.02 -26.03 1.00
N GLY A 27 -27.99 -26.32 0.14
CA GLY A 27 -29.04 -25.38 -0.27
C GLY A 27 -29.94 -24.86 0.88
N ASN A 28 -29.97 -25.51 2.03
CA ASN A 28 -30.73 -25.08 3.20
C ASN A 28 -29.96 -24.16 4.16
N HIS A 29 -28.68 -23.87 3.90
CA HIS A 29 -27.92 -22.91 4.70
C HIS A 29 -28.31 -21.47 4.33
N PRO A 30 -28.84 -20.66 5.26
CA PRO A 30 -29.26 -19.27 4.98
C PRO A 30 -28.14 -18.37 4.47
N SER A 31 -26.88 -18.66 4.83
CA SER A 31 -25.69 -17.93 4.39
C SER A 31 -25.21 -18.30 2.98
N PHE A 32 -25.77 -19.35 2.35
CA PHE A 32 -25.46 -19.73 0.99
C PHE A 32 -26.28 -18.92 0.00
N ILE A 33 -25.90 -17.66 -0.22
CA ILE A 33 -26.65 -16.67 -1.04
C ILE A 33 -26.07 -16.48 -2.44
N LEU A 34 -24.81 -16.85 -2.69
CA LEU A 34 -24.12 -16.69 -3.97
C LEU A 34 -23.51 -18.01 -4.42
N PHE A 35 -23.65 -18.34 -5.71
CA PHE A 35 -23.02 -19.48 -6.34
C PHE A 35 -22.24 -19.02 -7.58
N CYS A 36 -20.97 -19.38 -7.68
CA CYS A 36 -20.12 -19.15 -8.84
C CYS A 36 -19.59 -20.49 -9.35
N ASN A 37 -19.71 -20.73 -10.66
CA ASN A 37 -19.28 -21.99 -11.29
C ASN A 37 -17.77 -22.23 -11.31
N GLY A 38 -16.97 -21.26 -10.93
CA GLY A 38 -15.52 -21.43 -10.77
C GLY A 38 -14.73 -20.13 -10.89
N ASN A 39 -13.44 -20.25 -10.63
CA ASN A 39 -12.50 -19.14 -10.64
C ASN A 39 -11.78 -19.05 -11.98
N GLU A 40 -11.73 -17.83 -12.56
CA GLU A 40 -10.99 -17.50 -13.78
C GLU A 40 -11.27 -18.46 -14.94
N ASN A 41 -12.53 -18.83 -15.12
CA ASN A 41 -12.93 -19.76 -16.15
C ASN A 41 -12.71 -19.18 -17.55
N GLU A 42 -12.15 -19.97 -18.45
CA GLU A 42 -11.97 -19.70 -19.88
C GLU A 42 -12.60 -20.82 -20.71
N GLY A 43 -12.85 -20.60 -21.99
CA GLY A 43 -13.32 -21.62 -22.92
C GLY A 43 -14.73 -21.36 -23.43
N ASP A 44 -15.60 -22.38 -23.49
CA ASP A 44 -16.95 -22.24 -24.05
C ASP A 44 -17.91 -21.55 -23.08
N PHE A 45 -18.16 -20.27 -23.31
CA PHE A 45 -19.06 -19.44 -22.51
C PHE A 45 -20.52 -19.86 -22.59
N ALA A 46 -20.95 -20.53 -23.69
CA ALA A 46 -22.30 -21.05 -23.79
C ALA A 46 -22.56 -22.18 -22.78
N VAL A 47 -21.55 -23.01 -22.52
CA VAL A 47 -21.61 -24.03 -21.45
C VAL A 47 -21.72 -23.41 -20.08
N LEU A 48 -20.95 -22.33 -19.81
CA LEU A 48 -21.01 -21.64 -18.53
C LEU A 48 -22.37 -20.95 -18.33
N GLU A 49 -22.91 -20.34 -19.38
CA GLU A 49 -24.23 -19.71 -19.34
C GLU A 49 -25.35 -20.75 -19.13
N ASP A 50 -25.27 -21.94 -19.77
CA ASP A 50 -26.21 -23.02 -19.55
C ASP A 50 -26.20 -23.52 -18.10
N LEU A 51 -25.02 -23.66 -17.48
CA LEU A 51 -24.89 -24.02 -16.05
C LEU A 51 -25.51 -22.96 -15.15
N VAL A 52 -25.33 -21.66 -15.43
CA VAL A 52 -25.98 -20.57 -14.69
C VAL A 52 -27.52 -20.72 -14.77
N LYS A 53 -28.08 -20.89 -15.98
CA LYS A 53 -29.52 -21.06 -16.19
C LYS A 53 -30.07 -22.29 -15.47
N LYS A 54 -29.35 -23.41 -15.49
CA LYS A 54 -29.72 -24.65 -14.78
C LYS A 54 -29.68 -24.48 -13.27
N GLY A 55 -28.68 -23.78 -12.74
CA GLY A 55 -28.62 -23.46 -11.32
C GLY A 55 -29.80 -22.62 -10.88
N GLN A 56 -30.10 -21.55 -11.63
CA GLN A 56 -31.27 -20.69 -11.38
C GLN A 56 -32.61 -21.45 -11.43
N ALA A 57 -32.76 -22.37 -12.38
CA ALA A 57 -33.95 -23.19 -12.52
C ALA A 57 -34.09 -24.22 -11.38
N ARG A 58 -32.98 -24.76 -10.85
CA ARG A 58 -32.95 -25.73 -9.76
C ARG A 58 -33.26 -25.10 -8.42
N ASP A 59 -32.68 -23.92 -8.15
CA ASP A 59 -32.84 -23.22 -6.86
C ASP A 59 -32.68 -21.69 -7.04
N ASN A 60 -33.76 -20.97 -7.08
CA ASN A 60 -33.80 -19.53 -7.30
C ASN A 60 -33.66 -18.67 -6.02
N ARG A 61 -33.34 -19.29 -4.88
CA ARG A 61 -33.13 -18.57 -3.60
C ARG A 61 -31.81 -17.84 -3.52
N ARG A 62 -30.88 -18.09 -4.44
CA ARG A 62 -29.56 -17.51 -4.49
C ARG A 62 -29.23 -16.92 -5.86
N LEU A 63 -28.17 -16.12 -5.91
CA LEU A 63 -27.68 -15.53 -7.14
C LEU A 63 -26.56 -16.39 -7.75
N TYR A 64 -26.50 -16.42 -9.08
CA TYR A 64 -25.56 -17.24 -9.83
C TYR A 64 -24.66 -16.42 -10.74
N SER A 65 -23.40 -16.87 -10.88
CA SER A 65 -22.42 -16.32 -11.81
C SER A 65 -21.63 -17.44 -12.49
N ALA A 66 -21.26 -17.22 -13.75
CA ALA A 66 -20.54 -18.18 -14.57
C ALA A 66 -19.07 -18.36 -14.12
N SER A 67 -18.43 -17.28 -13.74
CA SER A 67 -17.01 -17.28 -13.37
C SER A 67 -16.64 -16.03 -12.60
N THR A 68 -15.56 -16.13 -11.81
CA THR A 68 -14.88 -14.93 -11.32
C THR A 68 -13.89 -14.42 -12.36
N ALA A 69 -13.55 -13.14 -12.27
CA ALA A 69 -12.40 -12.44 -12.82
C ALA A 69 -12.32 -12.25 -14.34
N ARG A 70 -12.72 -13.21 -15.18
CA ARG A 70 -12.38 -13.15 -16.61
C ARG A 70 -13.57 -13.15 -17.56
N THR A 71 -14.71 -13.66 -17.12
CA THR A 71 -15.84 -13.92 -17.99
C THR A 71 -17.12 -13.47 -17.34
N HIS A 72 -17.88 -12.68 -18.09
CA HIS A 72 -19.25 -12.30 -17.78
C HIS A 72 -20.16 -12.84 -18.89
N VAL A 73 -21.23 -13.55 -18.50
CA VAL A 73 -22.26 -14.04 -19.42
C VAL A 73 -23.58 -13.34 -19.17
N LYS A 74 -24.46 -13.30 -20.17
CA LYS A 74 -25.73 -12.56 -20.11
C LYS A 74 -26.64 -13.00 -18.95
N SER A 75 -26.55 -14.25 -18.51
CA SER A 75 -27.38 -14.80 -17.45
C SER A 75 -26.80 -14.61 -16.04
N ASP A 76 -25.63 -14.01 -15.91
CA ASP A 76 -25.07 -13.69 -14.60
C ASP A 76 -25.97 -12.71 -13.84
N GLN A 77 -26.16 -12.95 -12.56
CA GLN A 77 -26.93 -12.08 -11.65
C GLN A 77 -26.01 -11.20 -10.79
N TYR A 78 -24.72 -11.47 -10.76
CA TYR A 78 -23.64 -10.66 -10.21
C TYR A 78 -22.35 -11.01 -10.91
N TYR A 79 -21.36 -10.14 -10.83
CA TYR A 79 -20.04 -10.37 -11.39
C TYR A 79 -18.95 -10.15 -10.37
N ALA A 80 -18.21 -11.20 -10.03
CA ALA A 80 -17.05 -11.12 -9.16
C ALA A 80 -15.78 -10.96 -10.01
N SER A 81 -15.09 -9.81 -9.91
CA SER A 81 -13.96 -9.50 -10.77
C SER A 81 -12.84 -8.73 -10.07
N HIS A 82 -11.60 -8.93 -10.52
CA HIS A 82 -10.44 -8.10 -10.16
C HIS A 82 -10.47 -6.74 -10.87
N VAL A 83 -11.16 -6.65 -11.98
CA VAL A 83 -11.19 -5.47 -12.83
C VAL A 83 -12.62 -5.02 -13.05
N ALA A 84 -12.86 -3.74 -12.93
CA ALA A 84 -14.04 -3.12 -13.52
C ALA A 84 -13.77 -3.07 -15.02
N ALA A 85 -14.41 -3.93 -15.78
CA ALA A 85 -13.95 -4.11 -17.11
C ALA A 85 -15.04 -3.98 -18.15
N ASN A 86 -14.74 -3.34 -19.23
CA ASN A 86 -15.15 -3.80 -20.53
C ASN A 86 -14.31 -5.03 -20.89
N VAL A 87 -14.91 -6.21 -20.83
CA VAL A 87 -14.26 -7.46 -21.20
C VAL A 87 -13.89 -7.37 -22.69
N GLY A 88 -12.59 -7.39 -22.98
CA GLY A 88 -12.03 -7.34 -24.32
C GLY A 88 -11.35 -6.05 -24.72
N GLU A 89 -11.34 -4.99 -23.92
CA GLU A 89 -10.74 -3.71 -24.27
C GLU A 89 -9.40 -3.41 -23.60
N LYS A 90 -8.63 -2.51 -24.23
CA LYS A 90 -7.24 -2.17 -23.89
C LYS A 90 -7.03 -1.47 -22.54
N ASN A 91 -8.08 -1.12 -21.80
CA ASN A 91 -8.02 -0.32 -20.58
C ASN A 91 -8.57 -1.07 -19.36
N LYS A 92 -8.03 -2.25 -19.08
CA LYS A 92 -8.35 -2.98 -17.83
C LYS A 92 -7.80 -2.23 -16.64
N ARG A 93 -8.67 -1.70 -15.78
CA ARG A 93 -8.28 -1.13 -14.49
C ARG A 93 -8.55 -2.11 -13.37
N TRP A 94 -7.54 -2.33 -12.53
CA TRP A 94 -7.66 -3.17 -11.35
C TRP A 94 -8.47 -2.44 -10.27
N ILE A 95 -9.56 -3.06 -9.81
CA ILE A 95 -10.40 -2.51 -8.72
C ILE A 95 -10.00 -3.01 -7.34
N THR A 96 -9.18 -4.05 -7.28
CA THR A 96 -8.88 -4.80 -6.05
C THR A 96 -7.60 -4.37 -5.36
N VAL A 97 -6.79 -3.53 -6.01
CA VAL A 97 -5.53 -3.04 -5.46
C VAL A 97 -5.45 -1.52 -5.55
N TYR A 98 -4.78 -0.91 -4.57
CA TYR A 98 -4.53 0.52 -4.60
C TYR A 98 -3.50 0.86 -5.68
N GLU A 99 -3.88 1.72 -6.60
CA GLU A 99 -3.02 2.27 -7.67
C GLU A 99 -3.04 3.79 -7.69
N GLY A 100 -3.72 4.39 -6.74
CA GLY A 100 -4.15 5.77 -6.82
C GLY A 100 -3.21 6.80 -6.23
N LYS A 101 -3.79 7.95 -6.00
CA LYS A 101 -3.20 9.18 -5.45
C LYS A 101 -3.40 9.20 -3.93
N PRO A 102 -2.72 10.09 -3.19
CA PRO A 102 -2.94 10.27 -1.75
C PRO A 102 -4.24 11.05 -1.48
N SER A 103 -5.32 10.66 -2.13
CA SER A 103 -6.65 11.25 -2.07
C SER A 103 -7.64 10.15 -1.70
N THR A 104 -8.67 10.50 -0.96
CA THR A 104 -9.83 9.62 -0.76
C THR A 104 -11.03 10.03 -1.63
N ASP A 105 -10.91 11.11 -2.43
CA ASP A 105 -11.98 11.56 -3.34
C ASP A 105 -11.92 10.81 -4.67
N TRP A 106 -12.08 9.51 -4.59
CA TRP A 106 -12.18 8.60 -5.73
C TRP A 106 -13.01 7.38 -5.38
N ASP A 107 -13.58 6.75 -6.40
CA ASP A 107 -14.28 5.47 -6.33
C ASP A 107 -14.15 4.72 -7.65
N ARG A 108 -14.89 3.64 -7.82
CA ARG A 108 -14.85 2.77 -8.99
C ARG A 108 -16.14 2.84 -9.84
N SER A 109 -17.02 3.82 -9.59
CA SER A 109 -18.32 3.91 -10.26
C SER A 109 -18.23 4.17 -11.76
N GLU A 110 -17.22 4.89 -12.23
CA GLU A 110 -17.01 5.20 -13.65
C GLU A 110 -16.51 4.00 -14.46
N GLU A 111 -16.14 2.92 -13.80
CA GLU A 111 -15.45 1.79 -14.39
C GLU A 111 -16.39 0.60 -14.70
N SER A 112 -17.66 0.66 -14.27
CA SER A 112 -18.63 -0.42 -14.45
C SER A 112 -19.51 -0.22 -15.67
N ALA A 113 -19.18 -0.90 -16.76
CA ALA A 113 -20.07 -1.06 -17.93
C ALA A 113 -20.91 -2.36 -17.86
N ILE A 114 -21.08 -2.93 -16.68
CA ILE A 114 -21.75 -4.21 -16.45
C ILE A 114 -23.10 -3.96 -15.78
N ASP A 115 -24.17 -4.53 -16.33
CA ASP A 115 -25.55 -4.30 -15.90
C ASP A 115 -25.95 -5.04 -14.61
N VAL A 116 -25.01 -5.72 -13.95
CA VAL A 116 -25.22 -6.43 -12.69
C VAL A 116 -24.26 -5.92 -11.60
N PRO A 117 -24.59 -6.11 -10.32
CA PRO A 117 -23.69 -5.72 -9.23
C PRO A 117 -22.32 -6.36 -9.38
N VAL A 118 -21.26 -5.54 -9.25
CA VAL A 118 -19.87 -6.01 -9.31
C VAL A 118 -19.36 -6.21 -7.87
N ILE A 119 -18.86 -7.41 -7.59
CA ILE A 119 -18.14 -7.73 -6.36
C ILE A 119 -16.64 -7.69 -6.67
N ALA A 120 -15.90 -6.87 -5.97
CA ALA A 120 -14.44 -6.84 -6.10
C ALA A 120 -13.86 -8.17 -5.59
N HIS A 121 -13.29 -8.95 -6.51
CA HIS A 121 -12.76 -10.29 -6.26
C HIS A 121 -11.27 -10.22 -5.97
N GLU A 122 -10.81 -10.96 -4.95
CA GLU A 122 -9.40 -11.07 -4.58
C GLU A 122 -8.77 -9.71 -4.17
N THR A 123 -9.43 -8.97 -3.30
CA THR A 123 -8.83 -7.75 -2.72
C THR A 123 -7.71 -8.09 -1.74
N GLY A 124 -6.83 -7.13 -1.45
CA GLY A 124 -5.81 -7.28 -0.41
C GLY A 124 -4.58 -8.05 -0.87
N GLN A 125 -4.14 -7.86 -2.11
CA GLN A 125 -3.00 -8.57 -2.70
C GLN A 125 -1.70 -7.76 -2.65
N ARG A 126 -1.48 -6.94 -1.62
CA ARG A 126 -0.21 -6.22 -1.42
C ARG A 126 0.67 -6.98 -0.44
N CYS A 127 1.86 -7.38 -0.90
CA CYS A 127 2.75 -8.17 -0.08
C CYS A 127 3.53 -7.32 0.93
N MET A 128 3.88 -7.95 2.04
CA MET A 128 4.75 -7.43 3.08
C MET A 128 5.97 -8.35 3.25
N TYR A 129 6.94 -7.91 4.04
CA TYR A 129 8.11 -8.72 4.37
C TYR A 129 7.72 -9.86 5.33
N PRO A 130 8.28 -11.08 5.17
CA PRO A 130 7.94 -12.22 6.03
C PRO A 130 8.34 -12.01 7.49
N ASN A 131 7.54 -12.57 8.39
CA ASN A 131 7.88 -12.66 9.81
C ASN A 131 8.60 -13.99 10.09
N PHE A 132 9.90 -14.00 10.26
CA PHE A 132 10.66 -15.23 10.48
C PHE A 132 10.34 -15.95 11.81
N GLU A 133 9.69 -15.28 12.76
CA GLU A 133 9.21 -15.92 14.00
C GLU A 133 8.14 -16.99 13.73
N GLU A 134 7.44 -16.91 12.61
CA GLU A 134 6.42 -17.88 12.19
C GLU A 134 7.03 -19.27 11.89
N MET A 135 8.31 -19.36 11.58
CA MET A 135 8.99 -20.66 11.36
C MET A 135 8.83 -21.62 12.54
N LYS A 136 8.72 -21.10 13.76
CA LYS A 136 8.55 -21.89 14.99
C LYS A 136 7.21 -22.64 15.04
N LYS A 137 6.22 -22.21 14.25
CA LYS A 137 4.89 -22.81 14.17
C LYS A 137 4.84 -24.06 13.28
N TYR A 138 5.86 -24.25 12.43
CA TYR A 138 5.95 -25.41 11.54
C TYR A 138 6.49 -26.63 12.29
N THR A 139 5.63 -27.27 13.08
CA THR A 139 5.98 -28.40 13.94
C THR A 139 5.58 -29.77 13.35
N GLY A 140 4.96 -29.79 12.16
CA GLY A 140 4.52 -30.98 11.46
C GLY A 140 5.49 -31.45 10.38
N VAL A 141 4.94 -32.11 9.36
CA VAL A 141 5.71 -32.66 8.22
C VAL A 141 6.17 -31.59 7.21
N LEU A 142 5.54 -30.42 7.22
CA LEU A 142 5.92 -29.32 6.34
C LEU A 142 7.01 -28.48 6.99
N GLU A 143 8.10 -28.25 6.25
CA GLU A 143 9.18 -27.36 6.67
C GLU A 143 9.01 -25.98 6.03
N PRO A 144 9.33 -24.89 6.75
CA PRO A 144 9.31 -23.54 6.22
C PRO A 144 10.56 -23.24 5.36
N ARG A 145 10.78 -24.01 4.29
CA ARG A 145 12.01 -23.93 3.46
C ARG A 145 12.18 -22.58 2.80
N ASN A 146 11.10 -21.98 2.32
CA ASN A 146 11.09 -20.63 1.75
C ASN A 146 11.56 -19.58 2.77
N PHE A 147 11.04 -19.61 4.00
CA PHE A 147 11.49 -18.70 5.06
C PHE A 147 13.00 -18.84 5.37
N LYS A 148 13.51 -20.09 5.40
CA LYS A 148 14.94 -20.34 5.62
C LYS A 148 15.78 -19.71 4.52
N VAL A 149 15.38 -19.87 3.25
CA VAL A 149 16.07 -19.26 2.10
C VAL A 149 16.07 -17.74 2.18
N TYR A 150 14.93 -17.13 2.52
CA TYR A 150 14.82 -15.67 2.64
C TYR A 150 15.66 -15.13 3.80
N GLN A 151 15.65 -15.83 4.93
CA GLN A 151 16.46 -15.49 6.10
C GLN A 151 17.96 -15.58 5.81
N ASP A 152 18.40 -16.64 5.14
CA ASP A 152 19.80 -16.85 4.76
C ASP A 152 20.29 -15.75 3.79
N ARG A 153 19.45 -15.38 2.81
CA ARG A 153 19.77 -14.29 1.88
C ARG A 153 19.89 -12.95 2.61
N LEU A 154 18.97 -12.66 3.53
CA LEU A 154 19.02 -11.45 4.34
C LEU A 154 20.27 -11.41 5.24
N ALA A 155 20.63 -12.55 5.85
CA ALA A 155 21.83 -12.71 6.67
C ALA A 155 23.11 -12.50 5.84
N LYS A 156 23.16 -13.08 4.63
CA LYS A 156 24.28 -12.90 3.69
C LYS A 156 24.52 -11.44 3.36
N ASN A 157 23.46 -10.65 3.23
CA ASN A 157 23.51 -9.21 2.94
C ASN A 157 23.67 -8.35 4.21
N GLY A 158 23.88 -8.96 5.38
CA GLY A 158 24.18 -8.25 6.64
C GLY A 158 23.00 -7.55 7.29
N MET A 159 21.77 -7.90 6.91
CA MET A 159 20.57 -7.20 7.37
C MET A 159 19.63 -8.05 8.26
N LEU A 160 20.05 -9.24 8.71
CA LEU A 160 19.18 -10.12 9.50
C LEU A 160 18.62 -9.44 10.76
N HIS A 161 19.39 -8.55 11.38
CA HIS A 161 18.98 -7.78 12.54
C HIS A 161 17.81 -6.81 12.26
N GLN A 162 17.56 -6.46 11.00
CA GLN A 162 16.47 -5.57 10.57
C GLN A 162 15.17 -6.33 10.21
N ALA A 163 15.18 -7.66 10.18
CA ALA A 163 14.05 -8.47 9.71
C ALA A 163 12.71 -8.09 10.36
N GLY A 164 12.72 -7.95 11.70
CA GLY A 164 11.52 -7.55 12.45
C GLY A 164 11.06 -6.11 12.16
N GLU A 165 11.99 -5.21 11.84
CA GLU A 165 11.65 -3.84 11.42
C GLU A 165 11.04 -3.83 10.02
N PHE A 166 11.59 -4.62 9.09
CA PHE A 166 11.04 -4.78 7.75
C PHE A 166 9.62 -5.31 7.79
N PHE A 167 9.39 -6.39 8.55
CA PHE A 167 8.06 -6.95 8.74
C PHE A 167 7.08 -5.90 9.27
N ARG A 168 7.41 -5.21 10.37
CA ARG A 168 6.51 -4.21 10.96
C ARG A 168 6.24 -3.03 10.03
N ALA A 169 7.27 -2.51 9.36
CA ALA A 169 7.12 -1.35 8.48
C ALA A 169 6.28 -1.68 7.24
N THR A 170 6.55 -2.81 6.60
CA THR A 170 5.80 -3.23 5.40
C THR A 170 4.40 -3.70 5.73
N GLY A 171 4.21 -4.36 6.88
CA GLY A 171 2.90 -4.77 7.37
C GLY A 171 1.97 -3.60 7.68
N ALA A 172 2.46 -2.59 8.40
CA ALA A 172 1.71 -1.37 8.66
C ALA A 172 1.32 -0.65 7.36
N HIS A 173 2.24 -0.60 6.40
CA HIS A 173 1.98 -0.03 5.07
C HIS A 173 0.92 -0.82 4.28
N THR A 174 0.93 -2.16 4.35
CA THR A 174 -0.07 -3.01 3.71
C THR A 174 -1.46 -2.79 4.30
N VAL A 175 -1.59 -2.72 5.63
CA VAL A 175 -2.86 -2.43 6.31
C VAL A 175 -3.44 -1.07 5.88
N LEU A 176 -2.59 -0.06 5.75
CA LEU A 176 -2.97 1.26 5.27
C LEU A 176 -3.53 1.23 3.84
N GLN A 177 -2.93 0.45 2.95
CA GLN A 177 -3.41 0.27 1.58
C GLN A 177 -4.72 -0.51 1.53
N TYR A 178 -4.90 -1.53 2.37
CA TYR A 178 -6.13 -2.31 2.46
C TYR A 178 -7.31 -1.46 2.90
N LYS A 179 -7.11 -0.61 3.91
CA LYS A 179 -8.14 0.34 4.35
C LYS A 179 -8.60 1.23 3.19
N GLU A 180 -7.67 1.79 2.42
CA GLU A 180 -8.00 2.67 1.30
C GLU A 180 -8.78 1.96 0.19
N VAL A 181 -8.39 0.74 -0.18
CA VAL A 181 -9.09 -0.07 -1.19
C VAL A 181 -10.50 -0.43 -0.70
N ASN A 182 -10.63 -0.91 0.54
CA ASN A 182 -11.93 -1.25 1.11
C ASN A 182 -12.87 -0.03 1.09
N GLU A 183 -12.41 1.12 1.56
CA GLU A 183 -13.21 2.34 1.57
C GLU A 183 -13.56 2.84 0.17
N ALA A 184 -12.65 2.72 -0.81
CA ALA A 184 -12.95 3.08 -2.19
C ALA A 184 -14.07 2.21 -2.78
N LEU A 185 -14.06 0.91 -2.51
CA LEU A 185 -15.12 0.00 -2.91
C LEU A 185 -16.45 0.32 -2.22
N LEU A 186 -16.42 0.64 -0.93
CA LEU A 186 -17.60 1.05 -0.18
C LEU A 186 -18.14 2.43 -0.60
N ARG A 187 -17.31 3.32 -1.16
CA ARG A 187 -17.72 4.59 -1.77
C ARG A 187 -18.37 4.41 -3.14
N THR A 188 -18.22 3.24 -3.75
CA THR A 188 -18.67 2.94 -5.12
C THR A 188 -20.13 2.50 -5.09
N SER A 189 -21.03 3.30 -5.65
CA SER A 189 -22.47 3.05 -5.61
C SER A 189 -22.91 1.78 -6.37
N THR A 190 -22.13 1.34 -7.35
CA THR A 190 -22.38 0.14 -8.16
C THR A 190 -21.71 -1.11 -7.59
N SER A 191 -20.96 -0.99 -6.50
CA SER A 191 -20.28 -2.12 -5.86
C SER A 191 -21.25 -2.97 -5.05
N GLY A 192 -21.27 -4.27 -5.34
CA GLY A 192 -21.97 -5.28 -4.52
C GLY A 192 -21.17 -5.73 -3.29
N GLY A 193 -19.97 -5.20 -3.09
CA GLY A 193 -19.08 -5.57 -1.99
C GLY A 193 -17.70 -6.01 -2.46
N PHE A 194 -16.96 -6.68 -1.59
CA PHE A 194 -15.63 -7.21 -1.91
C PHE A 194 -15.36 -8.55 -1.22
N GLN A 195 -14.46 -9.33 -1.82
CA GLN A 195 -13.96 -10.59 -1.31
C GLN A 195 -12.47 -10.47 -1.09
N LEU A 196 -12.02 -10.61 0.14
CA LEU A 196 -10.61 -10.53 0.49
C LEU A 196 -9.89 -11.84 0.08
N LEU A 197 -8.87 -11.73 -0.77
CA LEU A 197 -7.85 -12.76 -0.93
C LEU A 197 -6.62 -12.29 -0.15
N GLY A 198 -6.26 -12.97 0.91
CA GLY A 198 -5.19 -12.50 1.75
C GLY A 198 -5.67 -12.01 3.09
N LEU A 199 -6.75 -12.64 3.61
CA LEU A 199 -7.00 -12.59 5.05
C LEU A 199 -5.85 -13.27 5.79
N SER A 200 -5.40 -14.43 5.29
CA SER A 200 -4.18 -15.12 5.73
C SER A 200 -3.14 -15.18 4.61
N ASP A 201 -1.89 -15.40 4.97
CA ASP A 201 -0.82 -15.66 4.01
C ASP A 201 -1.11 -16.91 3.18
N PHE A 202 -0.67 -16.85 1.92
CA PHE A 202 -0.77 -17.97 1.00
C PHE A 202 0.62 -18.59 0.77
N PRO A 203 0.90 -19.79 1.34
CA PRO A 203 2.23 -20.39 1.25
C PRO A 203 2.50 -21.07 -0.10
N GLY A 204 1.49 -21.21 -0.95
CA GLY A 204 1.63 -21.68 -2.33
C GLY A 204 2.05 -20.59 -3.30
N GLN A 205 2.26 -20.94 -4.58
CA GLN A 205 2.56 -20.01 -5.67
C GLN A 205 3.68 -18.99 -5.37
N GLY A 206 4.76 -19.41 -4.71
CA GLY A 206 5.90 -18.56 -4.40
C GLY A 206 5.78 -17.75 -3.10
N SER A 207 4.88 -18.13 -2.20
CA SER A 207 4.69 -17.53 -0.88
C SER A 207 4.23 -16.07 -0.93
N ALA A 208 2.95 -15.86 -1.04
CA ALA A 208 2.35 -14.52 -0.97
C ALA A 208 2.11 -14.13 0.50
N PHE A 209 2.97 -13.26 1.03
CA PHE A 209 2.84 -12.69 2.38
C PHE A 209 1.93 -11.46 2.33
N VAL A 210 0.64 -11.68 2.14
CA VAL A 210 -0.36 -10.61 1.95
C VAL A 210 -1.37 -10.53 3.10
N GLY A 211 -1.41 -11.56 3.96
CA GLY A 211 -2.41 -11.69 5.03
C GLY A 211 -2.16 -10.75 6.21
N ILE A 212 -3.24 -10.31 6.84
CA ILE A 212 -3.21 -9.74 8.19
C ILE A 212 -3.14 -10.84 9.27
N LEU A 213 -3.48 -12.08 8.87
CA LEU A 213 -3.21 -13.30 9.59
C LEU A 213 -2.05 -14.05 8.92
N ASP A 214 -1.36 -14.90 9.65
CA ASP A 214 -0.34 -15.79 9.11
C ASP A 214 -0.96 -17.03 8.44
N ALA A 215 -0.13 -17.94 7.93
CA ALA A 215 -0.59 -19.18 7.29
C ALA A 215 -1.31 -20.15 8.24
N PHE A 216 -1.23 -19.93 9.56
CA PHE A 216 -1.93 -20.69 10.61
C PHE A 216 -3.20 -20.00 11.11
N TRP A 217 -3.61 -18.92 10.45
CA TRP A 217 -4.78 -18.11 10.82
C TRP A 217 -4.62 -17.35 12.14
N GLU A 218 -3.41 -17.15 12.61
CA GLU A 218 -3.11 -16.34 13.78
C GLU A 218 -2.81 -14.91 13.40
N SER A 219 -3.18 -13.97 14.28
CA SER A 219 -2.94 -12.56 14.05
C SER A 219 -1.45 -12.23 13.99
N LYS A 220 -1.03 -11.50 12.95
CA LYS A 220 0.32 -10.94 12.86
C LYS A 220 0.54 -9.71 13.76
N GLY A 221 -0.47 -9.27 14.51
CA GLY A 221 -0.38 -8.08 15.38
C GLY A 221 -0.28 -6.74 14.65
N LEU A 222 -0.60 -6.69 13.35
CA LEU A 222 -0.48 -5.49 12.51
C LEU A 222 -1.66 -4.53 12.66
N VAL A 223 -2.84 -5.07 12.96
CA VAL A 223 -4.09 -4.32 13.12
C VAL A 223 -5.01 -5.05 14.08
N THR A 224 -5.74 -4.31 14.92
CA THR A 224 -6.76 -4.93 15.78
C THR A 224 -8.06 -5.17 15.01
N PRO A 225 -8.91 -6.14 15.42
CA PRO A 225 -10.22 -6.35 14.81
C PRO A 225 -11.10 -5.09 14.79
N GLU A 226 -11.06 -4.30 15.87
CA GLU A 226 -11.83 -3.06 15.99
C GLU A 226 -11.37 -2.03 14.95
N LYS A 227 -10.06 -1.91 14.76
CA LYS A 227 -9.49 -0.98 13.77
C LYS A 227 -9.78 -1.43 12.34
N TYR A 228 -9.71 -2.73 12.07
CA TYR A 228 -10.02 -3.26 10.74
C TYR A 228 -11.50 -3.06 10.38
N ARG A 229 -12.41 -3.18 11.36
CA ARG A 229 -13.85 -2.94 11.19
C ARG A 229 -14.20 -1.50 10.81
N GLU A 230 -13.33 -0.53 11.02
CA GLU A 230 -13.56 0.84 10.55
C GLU A 230 -13.70 0.93 9.02
N SER A 231 -13.16 -0.05 8.27
CA SER A 231 -13.28 -0.15 6.80
C SER A 231 -13.88 -1.47 6.31
N CYS A 232 -14.30 -2.36 7.21
CA CYS A 232 -14.86 -3.68 6.86
C CYS A 232 -15.96 -4.07 7.86
N ALA A 233 -17.11 -3.44 7.72
CA ALA A 233 -18.30 -3.66 8.56
C ALA A 233 -19.59 -3.38 7.75
N PRO A 234 -20.77 -3.84 8.24
CA PRO A 234 -22.04 -3.51 7.60
C PRO A 234 -22.37 -2.02 7.58
N ILE A 235 -21.77 -1.23 8.48
CA ILE A 235 -21.92 0.22 8.53
C ILE A 235 -20.54 0.83 8.64
N VAL A 236 -20.16 1.66 7.66
CA VAL A 236 -18.84 2.30 7.61
C VAL A 236 -19.00 3.79 7.30
N LEU A 237 -18.40 4.64 8.14
CA LEU A 237 -18.24 6.05 7.83
C LEU A 237 -17.19 6.24 6.75
N LEU A 238 -17.44 7.13 5.81
CA LEU A 238 -16.57 7.42 4.68
C LEU A 238 -16.23 8.90 4.63
N ALA A 239 -15.04 9.23 4.13
CA ALA A 239 -14.66 10.61 3.88
C ALA A 239 -14.03 10.73 2.50
N ARG A 240 -14.31 11.84 1.79
CA ARG A 240 -13.71 12.20 0.51
C ARG A 240 -12.99 13.53 0.65
N PHE A 241 -11.68 13.52 0.43
CA PHE A 241 -10.83 14.71 0.40
C PHE A 241 -9.70 14.56 -0.62
N GLN A 242 -9.25 15.69 -1.18
CA GLN A 242 -8.44 15.74 -2.40
C GLN A 242 -6.98 15.31 -2.20
N LYS A 243 -6.42 15.50 -1.02
CA LYS A 243 -5.02 15.21 -0.71
C LYS A 243 -4.83 14.96 0.79
N ARG A 244 -3.66 14.46 1.17
CA ARG A 244 -3.36 14.18 2.58
C ARG A 244 -2.32 15.13 3.18
N ALA A 245 -1.56 15.84 2.36
CA ALA A 245 -0.57 16.83 2.82
C ALA A 245 -1.02 18.25 2.45
N TYR A 246 -1.02 19.14 3.43
CA TYR A 246 -1.48 20.51 3.35
C TYR A 246 -0.45 21.48 3.89
N THR A 247 -0.51 22.73 3.49
CA THR A 247 0.07 23.83 4.24
C THR A 247 -0.98 24.45 5.16
N ASN A 248 -0.56 25.13 6.20
CA ASN A 248 -1.49 25.83 7.10
C ASN A 248 -2.15 27.07 6.49
N ALA A 249 -1.77 27.48 5.28
CA ALA A 249 -2.47 28.53 4.52
C ALA A 249 -3.72 27.99 3.79
N GLU A 250 -3.99 26.72 3.88
CA GLU A 250 -5.08 26.06 3.17
C GLU A 250 -6.28 25.76 4.10
N THR A 251 -7.39 25.35 3.48
CA THR A 251 -8.56 24.82 4.18
C THR A 251 -8.68 23.32 3.87
N PHE A 252 -8.73 22.50 4.91
CA PHE A 252 -9.07 21.09 4.76
C PHE A 252 -10.57 20.94 4.55
N THR A 253 -10.97 20.27 3.49
CA THR A 253 -12.37 19.99 3.16
C THR A 253 -12.58 18.49 3.03
N ALA A 254 -13.53 17.94 3.80
CA ALA A 254 -13.93 16.55 3.74
C ALA A 254 -15.44 16.43 3.50
N LYS A 255 -15.82 15.73 2.42
CA LYS A 255 -17.20 15.31 2.18
C LYS A 255 -17.41 14.00 2.94
N MET A 256 -18.24 14.04 3.97
CA MET A 256 -18.55 12.88 4.80
C MET A 256 -19.65 12.06 4.16
N GLY A 257 -19.49 10.74 4.19
CA GLY A 257 -20.46 9.79 3.69
C GLY A 257 -20.62 8.59 4.63
N ILE A 258 -21.55 7.74 4.30
CA ILE A 258 -21.79 6.48 5.01
C ILE A 258 -22.16 5.37 4.03
N TYR A 259 -21.54 4.22 4.20
CA TYR A 259 -22.01 2.94 3.68
C TYR A 259 -22.84 2.29 4.77
N HIS A 260 -24.14 2.08 4.50
CA HIS A 260 -25.08 1.60 5.51
C HIS A 260 -25.91 0.42 5.01
N PHE A 261 -25.42 -0.78 5.29
CA PHE A 261 -26.11 -2.05 5.05
C PHE A 261 -26.31 -2.84 6.35
N GLY A 262 -26.54 -2.10 7.43
CA GLY A 262 -26.98 -2.66 8.71
C GLY A 262 -28.46 -3.07 8.69
N PRO A 263 -28.98 -3.66 9.78
CA PRO A 263 -30.32 -4.23 9.81
C PRO A 263 -31.45 -3.18 9.83
N GLU A 264 -31.18 -1.95 10.29
CA GLU A 264 -32.20 -0.92 10.50
C GLU A 264 -31.64 0.48 10.20
N ALA A 265 -32.54 1.40 9.84
CA ALA A 265 -32.20 2.81 9.66
C ALA A 265 -31.72 3.45 10.98
N ILE A 266 -30.72 4.33 10.89
CA ILE A 266 -30.23 5.10 12.05
C ILE A 266 -31.11 6.32 12.25
N ARG A 267 -31.95 6.29 13.27
CA ARG A 267 -32.81 7.40 13.63
C ARG A 267 -32.08 8.43 14.46
N LYS A 268 -32.29 9.74 14.17
CA LYS A 268 -31.60 10.85 14.83
C LYS A 268 -30.05 10.71 14.80
N GLY A 269 -29.52 10.39 13.62
CA GLY A 269 -28.09 10.26 13.41
C GLY A 269 -27.38 11.59 13.68
N LEU A 270 -26.45 11.60 14.64
CA LEU A 270 -25.58 12.74 14.92
C LEU A 270 -24.13 12.30 14.67
N LEU A 271 -23.59 12.76 13.54
CA LEU A 271 -22.17 12.62 13.27
C LEU A 271 -21.42 13.69 14.07
N THR A 272 -20.55 13.27 14.96
CA THR A 272 -19.57 14.11 15.64
C THR A 272 -18.20 13.90 15.01
N TRP A 273 -17.42 14.98 14.86
CA TRP A 273 -16.09 14.90 14.32
C TRP A 273 -15.12 15.81 15.06
N GLN A 274 -13.85 15.45 15.04
CA GLN A 274 -12.75 16.25 15.54
C GLN A 274 -11.49 16.05 14.69
N LEU A 275 -10.72 17.11 14.51
CA LEU A 275 -9.37 17.07 13.99
C LEU A 275 -8.40 17.14 15.17
N GLU A 276 -7.66 16.07 15.42
CA GLU A 276 -6.81 15.90 16.59
C GLU A 276 -5.34 15.75 16.18
N SER A 277 -4.45 16.45 16.85
CA SER A 277 -3.01 16.29 16.67
C SER A 277 -2.51 14.98 17.25
N GLU A 278 -1.28 14.60 16.92
CA GLU A 278 -0.62 13.39 17.48
C GLU A 278 -0.45 13.46 19.02
N SER A 279 -0.38 14.66 19.58
CA SER A 279 -0.35 14.87 21.05
C SER A 279 -1.72 14.77 21.73
N GLY A 280 -2.81 14.62 20.96
CA GLY A 280 -4.17 14.58 21.48
C GLY A 280 -4.85 15.95 21.60
N GLU A 281 -4.22 17.04 21.11
CA GLU A 281 -4.83 18.36 21.07
C GLU A 281 -5.88 18.44 19.97
N ILE A 282 -7.07 18.97 20.27
CA ILE A 282 -8.17 19.14 19.33
C ILE A 282 -8.01 20.49 18.61
N ALA A 283 -7.58 20.45 17.35
CA ALA A 283 -7.45 21.62 16.50
C ALA A 283 -8.79 22.17 16.01
N ALA A 284 -9.77 21.29 15.76
CA ALA A 284 -11.12 21.66 15.38
C ALA A 284 -12.12 20.54 15.70
N SER A 285 -13.38 20.88 15.89
CA SER A 285 -14.45 19.90 16.10
C SER A 285 -15.80 20.42 15.63
N GLY A 286 -16.75 19.51 15.40
CA GLY A 286 -18.11 19.90 15.00
C GLY A 286 -19.09 18.73 14.97
N LYS A 287 -20.29 19.04 14.49
CA LYS A 287 -21.40 18.08 14.42
C LYS A 287 -22.19 18.28 13.13
N LEU A 288 -22.68 17.17 12.57
CA LEU A 288 -23.64 17.15 11.47
C LEU A 288 -24.84 16.28 11.90
N GLY A 289 -26.04 16.89 11.93
CA GLY A 289 -27.24 16.21 12.39
C GLY A 289 -28.08 15.69 11.24
N HIS A 290 -28.61 14.45 11.38
CA HIS A 290 -29.52 13.82 10.43
C HIS A 290 -30.80 13.36 11.13
N LYS A 291 -31.95 13.61 10.53
CA LYS A 291 -33.22 13.12 11.03
C LYS A 291 -33.27 11.60 11.00
N GLU A 292 -32.86 11.04 9.89
CA GLU A 292 -32.74 9.61 9.64
C GLU A 292 -31.66 9.35 8.59
N ILE A 293 -30.91 8.24 8.75
CA ILE A 293 -30.02 7.71 7.75
C ILE A 293 -30.57 6.34 7.35
N PRO A 294 -31.05 6.19 6.10
CA PRO A 294 -31.68 4.95 5.67
C PRO A 294 -30.65 3.81 5.57
N PHE A 295 -31.12 2.57 5.62
CA PHE A 295 -30.28 1.40 5.33
C PHE A 295 -30.31 1.07 3.81
N SER A 296 -29.43 0.18 3.38
CA SER A 296 -29.23 -0.22 1.98
C SER A 296 -28.85 0.97 1.08
N THR A 297 -27.93 1.79 1.58
CA THR A 297 -27.51 2.99 0.87
C THR A 297 -26.01 3.30 1.03
N VAL A 298 -25.49 4.06 0.08
CA VAL A 298 -24.27 4.84 0.21
C VAL A 298 -24.70 6.30 0.11
N ASP A 299 -24.70 7.03 1.22
CA ASP A 299 -25.31 8.36 1.32
C ASP A 299 -24.31 9.42 1.81
N SER A 300 -24.63 10.69 1.49
CA SER A 300 -23.89 11.86 1.94
C SER A 300 -24.34 12.31 3.31
N LEU A 301 -23.39 12.56 4.21
CA LEU A 301 -23.64 13.12 5.55
C LEU A 301 -23.29 14.61 5.65
N GLY A 302 -22.85 15.24 4.56
CA GLY A 302 -22.49 16.64 4.52
C GLY A 302 -21.01 16.92 4.37
N VAL A 303 -20.61 18.18 4.52
CA VAL A 303 -19.25 18.64 4.26
C VAL A 303 -18.67 19.30 5.52
N ILE A 304 -17.42 19.00 5.80
CA ILE A 304 -16.61 19.61 6.85
C ILE A 304 -15.60 20.55 6.19
N HIS A 305 -15.51 21.78 6.69
CA HIS A 305 -14.50 22.77 6.28
C HIS A 305 -13.70 23.20 7.51
N ILE A 306 -12.38 23.03 7.48
CA ILE A 306 -11.49 23.37 8.58
C ILE A 306 -10.39 24.27 8.03
N PRO A 307 -10.40 25.58 8.31
CA PRO A 307 -9.25 26.45 8.08
C PRO A 307 -8.04 25.95 8.91
N LEU A 308 -6.89 25.79 8.29
CA LEU A 308 -5.68 25.25 8.92
C LEU A 308 -4.73 26.31 9.48
N ASP A 309 -5.11 27.60 9.37
CA ASP A 309 -4.29 28.77 9.72
C ASP A 309 -3.83 28.81 11.18
N LYS A 310 -4.55 28.16 12.08
CA LYS A 310 -4.17 28.05 13.49
C LYS A 310 -3.14 26.96 13.76
N ILE A 311 -2.87 26.10 12.80
CA ILE A 311 -1.87 25.03 12.93
C ILE A 311 -0.51 25.59 12.54
N THR A 312 0.36 25.76 13.53
CA THR A 312 1.70 26.36 13.34
C THR A 312 2.84 25.34 13.40
N ILE A 313 2.59 24.14 13.91
CA ILE A 313 3.57 23.08 14.08
C ILE A 313 3.35 22.02 13.02
N ALA A 314 4.42 21.66 12.30
CA ALA A 314 4.38 20.54 11.35
C ALA A 314 4.00 19.24 12.05
N GLY A 315 3.05 18.49 11.51
CA GLY A 315 2.64 17.24 12.14
C GLY A 315 1.50 16.53 11.45
N ARG A 316 1.23 15.34 11.98
CA ARG A 316 0.08 14.52 11.65
C ARG A 316 -1.13 14.97 12.46
N TYR A 317 -2.26 15.08 11.79
CA TYR A 317 -3.58 15.37 12.35
C TYR A 317 -4.56 14.30 11.88
N THR A 318 -5.36 13.78 12.79
CA THR A 318 -6.32 12.72 12.50
C THR A 318 -7.74 13.28 12.54
N LEU A 319 -8.44 13.22 11.40
CA LEU A 319 -9.89 13.45 11.38
C LEU A 319 -10.58 12.21 11.94
N LYS A 320 -11.13 12.32 13.13
CA LYS A 320 -11.92 11.27 13.79
C LYS A 320 -13.40 11.58 13.63
N ALA A 321 -14.19 10.62 13.14
CA ALA A 321 -15.63 10.75 12.95
C ALA A 321 -16.38 9.63 13.66
N ARG A 322 -17.54 9.94 14.24
CA ARG A 322 -18.35 8.99 15.00
C ARG A 322 -19.84 9.31 14.87
N ILE A 323 -20.66 8.26 14.73
CA ILE A 323 -22.11 8.26 14.92
C ILE A 323 -22.44 7.37 16.12
N ALA A 324 -23.67 7.47 16.66
CA ALA A 324 -24.14 6.70 17.80
C ALA A 324 -23.69 5.23 17.78
N GLY A 325 -23.37 4.69 18.95
CA GLY A 325 -22.80 3.35 19.11
C GLY A 325 -21.30 3.31 18.81
N ASN A 326 -20.85 2.24 18.19
CA ASN A 326 -19.43 2.03 17.83
C ASN A 326 -19.12 2.34 16.36
N ILE A 327 -20.02 3.03 15.63
CA ILE A 327 -19.79 3.41 14.24
C ILE A 327 -18.81 4.58 14.24
N ARG A 328 -17.56 4.31 13.88
CA ARG A 328 -16.48 5.28 13.87
C ARG A 328 -15.52 5.01 12.73
N ASN A 329 -14.80 6.02 12.30
CA ASN A 329 -13.67 5.90 11.38
C ASN A 329 -12.73 7.09 11.56
N GLU A 330 -11.50 6.98 11.06
CA GLU A 330 -10.52 8.05 11.13
C GLU A 330 -9.59 8.08 9.92
N TRP A 331 -9.07 9.27 9.62
CA TRP A 331 -8.19 9.51 8.48
C TRP A 331 -7.11 10.51 8.85
N ASP A 332 -5.86 10.20 8.50
CA ASP A 332 -4.73 11.07 8.74
C ASP A 332 -4.53 12.06 7.60
N ILE A 333 -4.20 13.29 7.98
CA ILE A 333 -3.66 14.34 7.13
C ILE A 333 -2.40 14.92 7.78
N TRP A 334 -1.55 15.54 7.00
CA TRP A 334 -0.36 16.23 7.46
C TRP A 334 -0.47 17.70 7.15
N VAL A 335 -0.16 18.54 8.12
CA VAL A 335 -0.19 19.99 7.97
C VAL A 335 1.18 20.56 8.26
N TYR A 336 1.68 21.39 7.37
CA TYR A 336 2.99 22.00 7.45
C TYR A 336 2.90 23.53 7.40
N PRO A 337 3.84 24.26 8.04
CA PRO A 337 3.90 25.72 7.93
C PRO A 337 4.09 26.17 6.47
N ALA A 338 3.32 27.15 6.03
CA ALA A 338 3.44 27.74 4.69
C ALA A 338 4.68 28.65 4.56
N VAL A 339 5.27 29.06 5.68
CA VAL A 339 6.41 29.96 5.72
C VAL A 339 7.68 29.21 5.30
N LYS A 340 8.32 29.71 4.25
CA LYS A 340 9.63 29.24 3.82
C LYS A 340 10.67 29.60 4.89
N GLN A 341 11.29 28.60 5.49
CA GLN A 341 12.44 28.83 6.36
C GLN A 341 13.60 29.42 5.54
N PRO A 342 14.37 30.39 6.08
CA PRO A 342 15.56 30.89 5.41
C PRO A 342 16.53 29.74 5.14
N ALA A 343 17.35 29.88 4.09
CA ALA A 343 18.39 28.91 3.78
C ALA A 343 19.35 28.80 4.96
N SER A 344 19.55 27.60 5.50
CA SER A 344 20.54 27.38 6.56
C SER A 344 21.95 27.52 6.01
N GLU A 345 22.82 28.20 6.75
CA GLU A 345 24.25 28.26 6.47
C GLU A 345 24.97 27.05 7.08
N GLY A 346 26.23 26.80 6.68
CA GLY A 346 27.07 25.76 7.29
C GLY A 346 27.13 24.44 6.54
N TYR A 347 26.57 24.36 5.34
CA TYR A 347 26.73 23.21 4.46
C TYR A 347 26.74 23.63 2.99
N LYS A 348 27.18 22.72 2.10
CA LYS A 348 27.14 22.87 0.64
C LYS A 348 26.07 21.97 0.05
N TYR A 349 25.12 22.53 -0.67
CA TYR A 349 24.14 21.79 -1.46
C TYR A 349 24.64 21.59 -2.87
N VAL A 350 24.70 20.36 -3.33
CA VAL A 350 25.17 19.99 -4.67
C VAL A 350 24.29 18.92 -5.29
N ARG A 351 24.31 18.87 -6.61
CA ARG A 351 23.60 17.87 -7.40
C ARG A 351 24.53 16.93 -8.17
N ARG A 352 25.77 17.32 -8.39
CA ARG A 352 26.77 16.54 -9.12
C ARG A 352 27.77 15.91 -8.16
N TRP A 353 28.02 14.62 -8.35
CA TRP A 353 28.96 13.87 -7.52
C TRP A 353 30.39 14.43 -7.61
N THR A 354 30.83 14.87 -8.80
CA THR A 354 32.17 15.45 -9.00
C THR A 354 32.41 16.67 -8.09
N GLU A 355 31.40 17.54 -7.95
CA GLU A 355 31.47 18.70 -7.06
C GLU A 355 31.44 18.28 -5.58
N ALA A 356 30.57 17.31 -5.23
CA ALA A 356 30.52 16.76 -3.88
C ALA A 356 31.88 16.22 -3.42
N LYS A 357 32.58 15.48 -4.30
CA LYS A 357 33.92 14.92 -4.06
C LYS A 357 34.96 15.96 -3.66
N GLU A 358 35.03 17.06 -4.41
CA GLU A 358 35.97 18.14 -4.14
C GLU A 358 35.69 18.83 -2.80
N LEU A 359 34.42 19.05 -2.47
CA LEU A 359 34.01 19.67 -1.21
C LEU A 359 34.27 18.77 -0.01
N LEU A 360 34.00 17.48 -0.13
CA LEU A 360 34.28 16.48 0.91
C LEU A 360 35.77 16.37 1.22
N GLN A 361 36.64 16.45 0.19
CA GLN A 361 38.10 16.47 0.37
C GLN A 361 38.59 17.72 1.11
N LYS A 362 37.85 18.85 1.00
CA LYS A 362 38.11 20.10 1.74
C LYS A 362 37.53 20.10 3.16
N GLY A 363 36.86 19.04 3.57
CA GLY A 363 36.28 18.93 4.92
C GLY A 363 34.89 19.56 5.09
N GLU A 364 34.22 19.89 3.99
CA GLU A 364 32.90 20.53 4.04
C GLU A 364 31.78 19.55 4.41
N ASN A 365 30.71 20.08 5.02
CA ASN A 365 29.44 19.38 5.17
C ASN A 365 28.68 19.45 3.82
N VAL A 366 28.34 18.31 3.25
CA VAL A 366 27.73 18.23 1.92
C VAL A 366 26.36 17.59 1.98
N LEU A 367 25.36 18.26 1.45
CA LEU A 367 24.05 17.69 1.08
C LEU A 367 24.07 17.38 -0.42
N LEU A 368 24.09 16.09 -0.75
CA LEU A 368 24.00 15.62 -2.14
C LEU A 368 22.56 15.15 -2.44
N ILE A 369 21.90 15.82 -3.38
CA ILE A 369 20.68 15.35 -4.02
C ILE A 369 21.02 15.11 -5.49
N PRO A 370 21.43 13.90 -5.88
CA PRO A 370 22.10 13.67 -7.16
C PRO A 370 21.15 13.80 -8.35
N ASP A 371 21.67 14.36 -9.45
CA ASP A 371 20.97 14.41 -10.74
C ASP A 371 20.86 13.03 -11.39
N SER A 372 21.83 12.16 -11.15
CA SER A 372 21.89 10.79 -11.64
C SER A 372 22.53 9.86 -10.60
N CYS A 373 22.07 8.64 -10.55
CA CYS A 373 22.63 7.60 -9.70
C CYS A 373 22.37 6.21 -10.29
N ALA A 374 23.21 5.25 -9.91
CA ALA A 374 22.93 3.83 -10.13
C ALA A 374 21.89 3.37 -9.12
N GLY A 375 20.64 3.31 -9.52
CA GLY A 375 19.56 2.95 -8.60
C GLY A 375 18.26 2.57 -9.30
N ARG A 376 17.30 2.17 -8.51
CA ARG A 376 15.98 1.77 -8.96
C ARG A 376 14.92 2.78 -8.50
N LYS A 377 13.99 3.11 -9.39
CA LYS A 377 12.85 3.93 -9.02
C LYS A 377 12.11 3.27 -7.87
N THR A 378 11.77 4.07 -6.87
CA THR A 378 10.90 3.64 -5.78
C THR A 378 9.43 3.83 -6.16
N HIS A 379 8.54 3.26 -5.36
CA HIS A 379 7.11 3.39 -5.53
C HIS A 379 6.44 3.36 -4.16
N PHE A 380 5.35 4.12 -3.98
CA PHE A 380 4.65 4.14 -2.69
C PHE A 380 3.93 2.81 -2.43
N ALA A 381 3.15 2.32 -3.40
CA ALA A 381 2.42 1.06 -3.22
C ALA A 381 3.38 -0.13 -3.11
N SER A 382 3.12 -1.05 -2.19
CA SER A 382 3.90 -2.28 -2.06
C SER A 382 3.68 -3.21 -3.26
N HIS A 383 4.60 -4.16 -3.44
CA HIS A 383 4.56 -5.12 -4.54
C HIS A 383 3.27 -5.96 -4.51
N PHE A 384 2.77 -6.31 -5.71
CA PHE A 384 1.55 -7.10 -5.86
C PHE A 384 1.83 -8.58 -5.68
N TRP A 385 1.01 -9.27 -4.91
CA TRP A 385 0.95 -10.71 -4.66
C TRP A 385 2.28 -11.31 -4.18
N ASN A 386 3.19 -11.66 -5.07
CA ASN A 386 4.53 -12.13 -4.72
C ASN A 386 5.54 -11.85 -5.86
N PRO A 387 6.82 -11.68 -5.53
CA PRO A 387 7.85 -11.29 -6.50
C PRO A 387 8.28 -12.39 -7.47
N ILE A 388 7.95 -13.65 -7.23
CA ILE A 388 8.27 -14.76 -8.14
C ILE A 388 7.31 -14.77 -9.30
N MET A 389 6.00 -14.72 -9.01
CA MET A 389 4.94 -14.81 -9.99
C MET A 389 4.77 -13.49 -10.75
N PHE A 390 5.00 -12.37 -10.07
CA PHE A 390 4.84 -11.01 -10.60
C PHE A 390 6.14 -10.23 -10.45
N ASN A 391 7.11 -10.53 -11.30
CA ASN A 391 8.48 -10.00 -11.20
C ASN A 391 8.71 -8.65 -11.92
N TRP A 392 7.67 -7.82 -12.06
CA TRP A 392 7.81 -6.47 -12.63
C TRP A 392 8.32 -5.44 -11.61
N ASN A 393 9.00 -4.43 -12.12
CA ASN A 393 9.51 -3.32 -11.31
C ASN A 393 8.43 -2.27 -10.97
N PRO A 394 8.55 -1.56 -9.83
CA PRO A 394 9.55 -1.75 -8.79
C PRO A 394 9.21 -2.95 -7.89
N MET A 395 10.23 -3.76 -7.59
CA MET A 395 10.08 -4.95 -6.75
C MET A 395 10.39 -4.61 -5.28
N ILE A 396 9.67 -3.66 -4.70
CA ILE A 396 9.79 -3.26 -3.29
C ILE A 396 8.50 -3.55 -2.55
N VAL A 397 8.62 -4.00 -1.30
CA VAL A 397 7.47 -4.39 -0.48
C VAL A 397 7.08 -3.31 0.55
N GLY A 398 7.79 -2.21 0.58
CA GLY A 398 7.51 -1.05 1.42
C GLY A 398 8.77 -0.25 1.74
N THR A 399 8.69 0.64 2.72
CA THR A 399 9.81 1.49 3.13
C THR A 399 9.91 1.54 4.65
N ARG A 400 11.10 1.22 5.17
CA ARG A 400 11.48 1.42 6.56
C ARG A 400 12.06 2.82 6.72
N ILE A 401 11.67 3.51 7.77
CA ILE A 401 12.15 4.85 8.10
C ILE A 401 12.76 4.82 9.50
N GLU A 402 14.00 5.33 9.62
CA GLU A 402 14.64 5.55 10.92
C GLU A 402 14.04 6.81 11.57
N HIS A 403 12.77 6.71 11.96
CA HIS A 403 11.94 7.83 12.42
C HIS A 403 12.51 8.60 13.61
N ARG A 404 13.42 7.99 14.38
CA ARG A 404 14.10 8.63 15.52
C ARG A 404 15.35 9.41 15.09
N HIS A 405 15.73 9.31 13.81
CA HIS A 405 16.90 10.02 13.31
C HIS A 405 16.69 11.55 13.42
N PRO A 406 17.69 12.33 13.89
CA PRO A 406 17.55 13.78 14.09
C PRO A 406 17.12 14.57 12.83
N VAL A 407 17.33 14.02 11.64
CA VAL A 407 16.91 14.62 10.37
C VAL A 407 15.39 14.81 10.29
N PHE A 408 14.60 14.03 11.02
CA PHE A 408 13.12 14.10 10.99
C PHE A 408 12.54 15.04 12.08
N ARG A 409 13.38 15.83 12.77
CA ARG A 409 12.89 16.75 13.80
C ARG A 409 11.80 17.68 13.31
N ASP A 410 11.98 18.25 12.12
CA ASP A 410 11.02 19.19 11.52
C ASP A 410 10.08 18.51 10.51
N PHE A 411 10.20 17.19 10.34
CA PHE A 411 9.36 16.34 9.51
C PHE A 411 8.91 15.11 10.32
N PRO A 412 7.99 15.27 11.28
CA PRO A 412 7.51 14.16 12.10
C PRO A 412 6.98 13.01 11.23
N THR A 413 7.46 11.80 11.48
CA THR A 413 7.15 10.63 10.67
C THR A 413 7.11 9.36 11.51
N SER A 414 6.40 8.35 11.01
CA SER A 414 6.37 7.00 11.57
C SER A 414 7.57 6.17 11.07
N TYR A 415 7.73 4.97 11.64
CA TYR A 415 8.78 4.01 11.26
C TYR A 415 8.58 3.38 9.87
N TYR A 416 7.49 3.70 9.20
CA TYR A 416 7.12 3.23 7.87
C TYR A 416 6.59 4.38 7.02
N ALA A 417 6.53 4.17 5.69
CA ALA A 417 5.96 5.14 4.78
C ALA A 417 4.44 5.17 4.90
N ASP A 418 3.91 6.18 5.59
CA ASP A 418 2.51 6.56 5.59
C ASP A 418 2.17 7.49 4.42
N TRP A 419 0.94 8.03 4.35
CA TRP A 419 0.46 8.80 3.20
C TRP A 419 1.25 10.09 2.90
N GLN A 420 1.98 10.67 3.86
CA GLN A 420 2.84 11.83 3.58
C GLN A 420 4.00 11.48 2.64
N TRP A 421 4.41 10.21 2.61
CA TRP A 421 5.52 9.73 1.79
C TRP A 421 5.13 9.43 0.34
N TRP A 422 3.86 9.51 -0.02
CA TRP A 422 3.40 9.14 -1.35
C TRP A 422 4.10 9.91 -2.46
N ASP A 423 4.12 11.25 -2.37
CA ASP A 423 4.73 12.10 -3.39
C ASP A 423 6.26 12.17 -3.27
N ILE A 424 6.83 11.74 -2.16
CA ILE A 424 8.28 11.61 -1.97
C ILE A 424 8.76 10.34 -2.67
N LEU A 425 8.18 9.18 -2.37
CA LEU A 425 8.63 7.88 -2.86
C LEU A 425 8.35 7.67 -4.35
N ASN A 426 7.26 8.20 -4.88
CA ASN A 426 6.98 8.12 -6.33
C ASN A 426 7.92 9.00 -7.18
N TYR A 427 8.70 9.87 -6.54
CA TYR A 427 9.74 10.70 -7.17
C TYR A 427 11.14 10.43 -6.58
N ALA A 428 11.35 9.26 -6.02
CA ALA A 428 12.63 8.87 -5.45
C ALA A 428 13.27 7.71 -6.22
N THR A 429 14.55 7.51 -5.93
CA THR A 429 15.34 6.38 -6.42
C THR A 429 16.07 5.78 -5.21
N ALA A 430 16.15 4.47 -5.12
CA ALA A 430 16.94 3.78 -4.11
C ALA A 430 18.21 3.24 -4.73
N VAL A 431 19.36 3.55 -4.14
CA VAL A 431 20.68 3.03 -4.53
C VAL A 431 20.99 1.76 -3.76
N ASP A 432 21.70 0.85 -4.38
CA ASP A 432 22.11 -0.42 -3.77
C ASP A 432 23.36 -0.23 -2.89
N LEU A 433 23.17 -0.40 -1.59
CA LEU A 433 24.19 -0.24 -0.54
C LEU A 433 24.60 -1.60 0.06
N THR A 434 24.30 -2.71 -0.61
CA THR A 434 24.51 -4.06 -0.07
C THR A 434 25.96 -4.31 0.33
N ASP A 435 26.92 -3.83 -0.45
CA ASP A 435 28.36 -3.97 -0.16
C ASP A 435 28.84 -3.05 0.97
N MET A 436 28.12 -1.99 1.27
CA MET A 436 28.41 -1.05 2.38
C MET A 436 27.82 -1.57 3.69
N ARG A 437 28.37 -2.66 4.22
CA ARG A 437 27.77 -3.43 5.33
C ARG A 437 27.53 -2.62 6.60
N ALA A 438 28.45 -1.73 6.96
CA ALA A 438 28.36 -0.90 8.16
C ALA A 438 27.29 0.21 8.04
N LEU A 439 26.86 0.55 6.84
CA LEU A 439 25.92 1.63 6.58
C LEU A 439 24.48 1.15 6.77
N THR A 440 23.72 1.87 7.57
CA THR A 440 22.27 1.71 7.68
C THR A 440 21.59 2.93 7.06
N PRO A 441 20.74 2.75 6.03
CA PRO A 441 20.02 3.87 5.43
C PRO A 441 19.05 4.53 6.43
N VAL A 442 18.92 5.85 6.34
CA VAL A 442 17.94 6.63 7.11
C VAL A 442 16.52 6.39 6.56
N ILE A 443 16.41 6.35 5.22
CA ILE A 443 15.20 5.95 4.50
C ILE A 443 15.59 4.75 3.64
N GLN A 444 15.03 3.58 3.97
CA GLN A 444 15.38 2.32 3.34
C GLN A 444 14.17 1.69 2.65
N SER A 445 14.22 1.61 1.33
CA SER A 445 13.27 0.78 0.60
C SER A 445 13.53 -0.68 0.92
N VAL A 446 12.49 -1.39 1.33
CA VAL A 446 12.57 -2.82 1.64
C VAL A 446 12.41 -3.59 0.35
N ASP A 447 13.51 -4.19 -0.09
CA ASP A 447 13.55 -5.04 -1.27
C ASP A 447 12.69 -6.31 -1.06
N THR A 448 12.37 -6.99 -2.14
CA THR A 448 11.67 -8.27 -2.02
C THR A 448 12.50 -9.27 -1.23
N TYR A 449 11.83 -10.11 -0.47
CA TYR A 449 12.44 -11.17 0.33
C TYR A 449 13.17 -12.22 -0.53
N GLU A 450 12.91 -12.25 -1.84
CA GLU A 450 13.64 -13.10 -2.80
C GLU A 450 15.04 -12.58 -3.10
N VAL A 451 15.27 -11.27 -3.06
CA VAL A 451 16.55 -10.66 -3.43
C VAL A 451 17.29 -10.08 -2.23
N ASN A 452 16.61 -9.32 -1.37
CA ASN A 452 17.12 -8.76 -0.12
C ASN A 452 18.32 -7.81 -0.29
N ARG A 453 18.32 -6.88 -1.28
CA ARG A 453 19.33 -5.82 -1.37
C ARG A 453 19.13 -4.77 -0.29
N LYS A 454 20.19 -4.10 0.11
CA LYS A 454 20.14 -2.92 0.98
C LYS A 454 19.89 -1.67 0.13
N LEU A 455 18.63 -1.29 -0.04
CA LEU A 455 18.23 -0.20 -0.91
C LEU A 455 18.01 1.10 -0.12
N GLY A 456 18.90 2.09 -0.32
CA GLY A 456 18.87 3.37 0.38
C GLY A 456 18.30 4.50 -0.49
N VAL A 457 17.27 5.20 0.00
CA VAL A 457 16.81 6.48 -0.53
C VAL A 457 17.56 7.64 0.12
N SER A 458 17.95 7.45 1.39
CA SER A 458 18.76 8.43 2.12
C SER A 458 19.71 7.73 3.07
N PHE A 459 20.92 8.28 3.19
CA PHE A 459 21.95 7.84 4.12
C PHE A 459 22.94 8.96 4.42
N GLU A 460 23.78 8.77 5.45
CA GLU A 460 24.85 9.68 5.78
C GLU A 460 26.15 8.95 6.07
N ALA A 461 27.28 9.61 5.84
CA ALA A 461 28.60 9.07 6.09
C ALA A 461 29.66 10.17 6.28
N ARG A 462 30.77 9.81 6.92
CA ARG A 462 32.04 10.55 6.81
C ARG A 462 32.73 10.12 5.52
N VAL A 463 33.23 11.08 4.75
CA VAL A 463 33.94 10.81 3.50
C VAL A 463 35.15 11.74 3.43
N GLY A 464 36.36 11.17 3.46
CA GLY A 464 37.57 11.97 3.61
C GLY A 464 37.56 12.73 4.94
N SER A 465 37.77 14.05 4.90
CA SER A 465 37.66 14.95 6.05
C SER A 465 36.27 15.57 6.21
N GLY A 466 35.36 15.38 5.23
CA GLY A 466 34.02 15.96 5.21
C GLY A 466 32.92 15.02 5.69
N LYS A 467 31.71 15.53 5.75
CA LYS A 467 30.49 14.80 6.10
C LYS A 467 29.51 14.88 4.92
N LEU A 468 28.93 13.76 4.57
CA LEU A 468 28.00 13.62 3.46
C LEU A 468 26.62 13.18 3.95
N PHE A 469 25.58 13.90 3.56
CA PHE A 469 24.19 13.45 3.61
C PHE A 469 23.68 13.28 2.18
N VAL A 470 23.12 12.13 1.87
CA VAL A 470 22.55 11.81 0.55
C VAL A 470 21.03 11.68 0.67
N LEU A 471 20.31 12.32 -0.25
CA LEU A 471 18.87 12.16 -0.43
C LEU A 471 18.56 11.99 -1.92
N VAL A 472 18.13 10.80 -2.32
CA VAL A 472 17.94 10.46 -3.74
C VAL A 472 16.49 10.62 -4.14
N VAL A 473 16.08 11.88 -4.31
CA VAL A 473 14.71 12.28 -4.69
C VAL A 473 14.76 13.32 -5.81
N ASP A 474 13.63 13.52 -6.48
CA ASP A 474 13.46 14.69 -7.36
C ASP A 474 12.96 15.90 -6.53
N PRO A 475 13.81 16.90 -6.27
CA PRO A 475 13.47 18.05 -5.45
C PRO A 475 12.79 19.18 -6.23
N VAL A 476 12.60 19.04 -7.54
CA VAL A 476 12.19 20.13 -8.45
C VAL A 476 10.80 19.89 -9.01
N LYS A 477 10.53 18.70 -9.52
CA LYS A 477 9.29 18.43 -10.24
C LYS A 477 8.06 18.70 -9.38
N ASP A 478 7.22 19.63 -9.82
CA ASP A 478 5.97 20.04 -9.17
C ASP A 478 6.11 20.39 -7.68
N ILE A 479 7.27 20.92 -7.27
CA ILE A 479 7.61 21.10 -5.85
C ILE A 479 6.61 22.00 -5.12
N GLU A 480 6.01 22.97 -5.81
CA GLU A 480 5.00 23.88 -5.26
C GLU A 480 3.70 23.18 -4.85
N LYS A 481 3.43 21.99 -5.40
CA LYS A 481 2.27 21.14 -5.10
C LYS A 481 2.57 20.03 -4.12
N ARG A 482 3.80 19.98 -3.59
CA ARG A 482 4.31 18.89 -2.76
C ARG A 482 4.71 19.36 -1.36
N PRO A 483 3.75 19.72 -0.47
CA PRO A 483 4.05 20.24 0.86
C PRO A 483 4.92 19.31 1.71
N ALA A 484 4.69 18.01 1.64
CA ALA A 484 5.50 17.02 2.37
C ALA A 484 6.96 17.02 1.89
N MET A 485 7.20 17.09 0.58
CA MET A 485 8.56 17.17 0.03
C MET A 485 9.25 18.47 0.43
N GLN A 486 8.54 19.61 0.38
CA GLN A 486 9.09 20.89 0.83
C GLN A 486 9.51 20.85 2.30
N GLN A 487 8.67 20.25 3.14
CA GLN A 487 8.96 20.11 4.56
C GLN A 487 10.11 19.14 4.84
N LEU A 488 10.20 18.01 4.12
CA LEU A 488 11.33 17.10 4.23
C LEU A 488 12.64 17.80 3.85
N LEU A 489 12.66 18.54 2.75
CA LEU A 489 13.85 19.31 2.34
C LEU A 489 14.25 20.35 3.39
N THR A 490 13.28 21.01 4.02
CA THR A 490 13.52 21.94 5.13
C THR A 490 14.18 21.23 6.31
N SER A 491 13.64 20.10 6.72
CA SER A 491 14.15 19.29 7.83
C SER A 491 15.58 18.79 7.55
N VAL A 492 15.84 18.29 6.35
CA VAL A 492 17.18 17.82 5.93
C VAL A 492 18.19 18.97 5.95
N ARG A 493 17.84 20.13 5.42
CA ARG A 493 18.73 21.32 5.40
C ARG A 493 19.05 21.78 6.82
N ASN A 494 18.07 21.88 7.69
CA ASN A 494 18.26 22.25 9.09
C ASN A 494 19.14 21.23 9.84
N TYR A 495 19.00 19.96 9.54
CA TYR A 495 19.81 18.91 10.11
C TYR A 495 21.27 19.01 9.67
N VAL A 496 21.52 19.09 8.35
CA VAL A 496 22.89 19.11 7.79
C VAL A 496 23.65 20.37 8.19
N ALA A 497 22.94 21.49 8.42
CA ALA A 497 23.52 22.75 8.95
C ALA A 497 23.81 22.72 10.45
N SER A 498 23.32 21.74 11.19
CA SER A 498 23.43 21.71 12.66
C SER A 498 24.58 20.85 13.15
N ASP A 499 25.01 21.08 14.42
CA ASP A 499 26.01 20.26 15.11
C ASP A 499 25.57 18.80 15.29
N ARG A 500 24.26 18.51 15.13
CA ARG A 500 23.71 17.15 15.18
C ARG A 500 24.11 16.31 13.99
N PHE A 501 24.52 16.94 12.89
CA PHE A 501 25.04 16.23 11.72
C PHE A 501 26.40 15.61 12.04
N ALA A 502 26.36 14.40 12.57
CA ALA A 502 27.52 13.68 13.07
C ALA A 502 27.53 12.21 12.64
N PRO A 503 27.69 11.94 11.32
CA PRO A 503 27.70 10.57 10.81
C PRO A 503 28.77 9.73 11.50
N THR A 504 28.45 8.47 11.82
CA THR A 504 29.35 7.57 12.53
C THR A 504 30.09 6.60 11.59
N VAL A 505 29.50 6.32 10.42
CA VAL A 505 30.07 5.42 9.41
C VAL A 505 31.00 6.21 8.49
N THR A 506 32.16 5.63 8.18
CA THR A 506 33.09 6.20 7.19
C THR A 506 33.03 5.38 5.91
N LEU A 507 32.88 6.06 4.77
CA LEU A 507 32.94 5.48 3.42
C LEU A 507 34.11 6.06 2.65
N GLN A 508 34.63 5.26 1.71
CA GLN A 508 35.65 5.69 0.79
C GLN A 508 35.04 6.31 -0.46
N LEU A 509 35.75 7.24 -1.10
CA LEU A 509 35.26 7.88 -2.33
C LEU A 509 34.93 6.90 -3.44
N TYR A 510 35.74 5.82 -3.60
CA TYR A 510 35.52 4.83 -4.64
C TYR A 510 34.22 4.02 -4.46
N GLU A 511 33.74 3.82 -3.22
CA GLU A 511 32.48 3.15 -2.93
C GLU A 511 31.31 4.00 -3.47
N LEU A 512 31.40 5.31 -3.31
CA LEU A 512 30.38 6.25 -3.78
C LEU A 512 30.48 6.54 -5.29
N ASP A 513 31.68 6.41 -5.90
CA ASP A 513 31.86 6.50 -7.33
C ASP A 513 31.01 5.47 -8.09
N ALA A 514 30.87 4.25 -7.56
CA ALA A 514 30.03 3.21 -8.16
C ALA A 514 28.54 3.59 -8.18
N LEU A 515 28.09 4.44 -7.25
CA LEU A 515 26.70 4.87 -7.14
C LEU A 515 26.39 6.15 -7.94
N PHE A 516 27.35 7.07 -8.06
CA PHE A 516 27.09 8.44 -8.52
C PHE A 516 27.98 8.92 -9.65
N ASP A 517 29.06 8.20 -10.01
CA ASP A 517 29.88 8.55 -11.16
C ASP A 517 29.19 8.06 -12.45
N TYR A 518 28.83 9.01 -13.32
CA TYR A 518 28.12 8.73 -14.56
C TYR A 518 28.79 7.64 -15.43
N ASN A 519 30.12 7.60 -15.45
CA ASN A 519 30.89 6.62 -16.25
C ASN A 519 30.84 5.19 -15.68
N LYS A 520 30.54 5.04 -14.39
CA LYS A 520 30.46 3.75 -13.68
C LYS A 520 29.03 3.23 -13.46
N ILE A 521 28.04 4.11 -13.55
CA ILE A 521 26.63 3.76 -13.31
C ILE A 521 26.18 2.60 -14.21
N ARG A 522 26.49 2.64 -15.50
CA ARG A 522 26.09 1.60 -16.47
C ARG A 522 26.62 0.21 -16.13
N GLU A 523 27.87 0.12 -15.68
CA GLU A 523 28.46 -1.16 -15.28
C GLU A 523 27.80 -1.73 -14.03
N THR A 524 27.51 -0.86 -13.06
CA THR A 524 26.87 -1.25 -11.81
C THR A 524 25.42 -1.73 -12.01
N GLU A 525 24.66 -1.05 -12.86
CA GLU A 525 23.28 -1.45 -13.19
C GLU A 525 23.25 -2.80 -13.91
N THR A 526 24.13 -3.02 -14.89
CA THR A 526 24.20 -4.28 -15.63
C THR A 526 24.53 -5.45 -14.70
N ARG A 527 25.51 -5.32 -13.81
CA ARG A 527 25.88 -6.36 -12.83
C ARG A 527 24.73 -6.67 -11.86
N SER A 528 24.05 -5.65 -11.37
CA SER A 528 22.89 -5.81 -10.47
C SER A 528 21.76 -6.58 -11.15
N ASP A 529 21.44 -6.26 -12.41
CA ASP A 529 20.39 -6.92 -13.16
C ASP A 529 20.71 -8.38 -13.49
N GLU A 530 21.97 -8.68 -13.82
CA GLU A 530 22.43 -10.06 -14.05
C GLU A 530 22.37 -10.90 -12.76
N ALA A 531 22.81 -10.34 -11.64
CA ALA A 531 22.75 -11.03 -10.35
C ALA A 531 21.30 -11.35 -9.94
N VAL A 532 20.38 -10.41 -10.14
CA VAL A 532 18.95 -10.62 -9.87
C VAL A 532 18.37 -11.69 -10.80
N LYS A 533 18.68 -11.66 -12.09
CA LYS A 533 18.24 -12.70 -13.04
C LYS A 533 18.74 -14.08 -12.67
N GLN A 534 20.01 -14.20 -12.27
CA GLN A 534 20.57 -15.48 -11.83
C GLN A 534 19.88 -16.02 -10.57
N LEU A 535 19.54 -15.14 -9.64
CA LEU A 535 18.86 -15.49 -8.38
C LEU A 535 17.43 -15.96 -8.60
N LEU A 536 16.71 -15.32 -9.54
CA LEU A 536 15.31 -15.66 -9.85
C LEU A 536 15.17 -16.92 -10.72
N ASN A 537 16.26 -17.35 -11.39
CA ASN A 537 16.29 -18.57 -12.21
C ASN A 537 16.79 -19.81 -11.43
N GLN A 538 17.21 -19.67 -10.18
CA GLN A 538 17.54 -20.78 -9.26
C GLN A 538 16.33 -21.19 -8.42
#